data_c669aec1a0ca5fbc93e57d1581f1689a
#
_entry.id   c669aec1a0ca5fbc93e57d1581f1689a
#
_cell.length_a   1.000
_cell.length_b   1.000
_cell.length_c   1.000
_cell.angle_alpha   90.00
_cell.angle_beta   90.00
_cell.angle_gamma   90.00
#
_symmetry.space_group_name_H-M   'P 1'
#
loop_
_entity.id
_entity.type
_entity.pdbx_description
1 polymer ?
#
loop_
_entity_poly.entity_id
_entity_poly.type
_entity_poly.pdbx_seq_one_letter_code
_entity_poly.pdbx_strand_id
1 'polypeptide(L)'
;MRASNDVLNFIFTNMNYANIKYFDIANGEGVRTSLFVSGCRHHCKECFNQMAWDFKYGNEFTSKVEDEIIASLEPYYIEGLTLLGGEPMEVENQEVILQFLKRVRDKYPNKSIWIYSGFTFEELLGKIPSRAATKTAKEILKLCDVLVDGRFILEEKDISLQFRGSRNQRLIDLKSTFLQNQIIIWKDCRIGV
;
A
#
# COMPACT_ATOMS: atom_id res chain seq x y z
N MET A 1 41.40 -19.36 -15.33
CA MET A 1 39.97 -19.35 -14.95
C MET A 1 39.83 -18.38 -13.79
N ARG A 2 39.34 -17.18 -14.05
CA ARG A 2 39.03 -16.19 -13.01
C ARG A 2 37.52 -16.21 -12.85
N ALA A 3 37.04 -16.62 -11.68
CA ALA A 3 35.66 -16.52 -11.30
C ALA A 3 35.39 -15.04 -11.01
N SER A 4 34.49 -14.43 -11.77
CA SER A 4 33.97 -13.12 -11.53
C SER A 4 33.02 -13.19 -10.33
N ASN A 5 33.45 -12.61 -9.20
CA ASN A 5 32.59 -12.32 -8.07
C ASN A 5 31.69 -11.12 -8.44
N ASP A 6 30.58 -11.38 -9.09
CA ASP A 6 29.48 -10.43 -9.12
C ASP A 6 28.79 -10.45 -7.75
N VAL A 7 29.38 -9.72 -6.81
CA VAL A 7 28.71 -9.31 -5.59
C VAL A 7 27.63 -8.33 -6.03
N LEU A 8 26.40 -8.83 -6.15
CA LEU A 8 25.21 -8.02 -6.27
C LEU A 8 25.21 -7.03 -5.09
N ASN A 9 25.59 -5.78 -5.36
CA ASN A 9 25.33 -4.66 -4.48
C ASN A 9 23.80 -4.53 -4.33
N PHE A 10 23.24 -5.24 -3.38
CA PHE A 10 21.92 -4.93 -2.85
C PHE A 10 22.04 -3.52 -2.22
N ILE A 11 21.64 -2.51 -2.98
CA ILE A 11 21.37 -1.19 -2.40
C ILE A 11 20.18 -1.44 -1.47
N PHE A 12 20.46 -1.55 -0.16
CA PHE A 12 19.42 -1.53 0.85
C PHE A 12 18.78 -0.15 0.78
N THR A 13 17.68 -0.02 0.07
CA THR A 13 16.84 1.15 0.16
C THR A 13 16.16 1.09 1.52
N ASN A 14 16.61 1.93 2.46
CA ASN A 14 16.00 2.04 3.77
C ASN A 14 14.68 2.79 3.60
N MET A 15 13.58 2.16 3.96
CA MET A 15 12.28 2.81 4.07
C MET A 15 12.03 3.18 5.54
N ASN A 16 11.44 4.35 5.77
CA ASN A 16 10.92 4.71 7.08
C ASN A 16 9.40 4.54 7.13
N TYR A 17 8.88 4.40 8.34
CA TYR A 17 7.45 4.40 8.61
C TYR A 17 7.11 5.41 9.70
N ALA A 18 5.95 6.05 9.53
CA ALA A 18 5.44 7.05 10.47
C ALA A 18 4.74 6.40 11.66
N ASN A 19 4.00 5.31 11.45
CA ASN A 19 3.23 4.65 12.48
C ASN A 19 2.81 3.22 12.07
N ILE A 20 2.49 2.40 13.06
CA ILE A 20 1.80 1.12 12.90
C ILE A 20 0.57 1.15 13.81
N LYS A 21 -0.61 0.89 13.26
CA LYS A 21 -1.85 0.71 14.02
C LYS A 21 -2.26 -0.75 14.03
N TYR A 22 -2.24 -1.32 15.20
CA TYR A 22 -2.83 -2.64 15.43
C TYR A 22 -4.32 -2.49 15.72
N PHE A 23 -5.13 -3.47 15.32
CA PHE A 23 -6.59 -3.47 15.50
C PHE A 23 -7.30 -2.26 14.86
N ASP A 24 -6.80 -1.83 13.71
CA ASP A 24 -7.37 -0.72 12.97
C ASP A 24 -8.65 -1.16 12.24
N ILE A 25 -9.71 -0.37 12.37
CA ILE A 25 -11.01 -0.59 11.73
C ILE A 25 -11.37 0.52 10.72
N ALA A 26 -10.50 1.53 10.59
CA ALA A 26 -10.79 2.71 9.78
C ALA A 26 -10.22 2.62 8.36
N ASN A 27 -9.19 1.82 8.13
CA ASN A 27 -8.43 1.81 6.89
C ASN A 27 -8.60 0.49 6.09
N GLY A 28 -9.84 0.10 5.89
CA GLY A 28 -10.24 -1.09 5.14
C GLY A 28 -11.22 -1.96 5.92
N GLU A 29 -11.72 -2.99 5.25
CA GLU A 29 -12.72 -3.90 5.79
C GLU A 29 -12.15 -4.77 6.93
N GLY A 30 -12.94 -4.94 8.00
CA GLY A 30 -12.60 -5.76 9.17
C GLY A 30 -11.56 -5.13 10.09
N VAL A 31 -11.03 -5.93 11.02
CA VAL A 31 -9.95 -5.52 11.92
C VAL A 31 -8.61 -5.80 11.22
N ARG A 32 -7.73 -4.82 11.18
CA ARG A 32 -6.52 -4.87 10.37
C ARG A 32 -5.28 -4.42 11.15
N THR A 33 -4.11 -4.78 10.65
CA THR A 33 -2.86 -4.08 10.98
C THR A 33 -2.57 -3.10 9.86
N SER A 34 -2.38 -1.82 10.19
CA SER A 34 -2.14 -0.76 9.22
C SER A 34 -0.73 -0.18 9.38
N LEU A 35 0.07 -0.25 8.32
CA LEU A 35 1.41 0.33 8.24
C LEU A 35 1.33 1.67 7.51
N PHE A 36 1.70 2.74 8.21
CA PHE A 36 1.81 4.09 7.67
C PHE A 36 3.27 4.36 7.28
N VAL A 37 3.58 4.24 6.00
CA VAL A 37 4.94 4.52 5.48
C VAL A 37 5.26 6.01 5.47
N SER A 38 6.54 6.35 5.37
CA SER A 38 7.03 7.72 5.18
C SER A 38 7.49 7.93 3.73
N GLY A 39 7.51 9.20 3.32
CA GLY A 39 7.82 9.64 1.97
C GLY A 39 6.58 9.80 1.09
N CYS A 40 6.32 11.04 0.66
CA CYS A 40 5.25 11.37 -0.26
C CYS A 40 5.52 12.69 -0.98
N ARG A 41 5.47 12.69 -2.30
CA ARG A 41 5.65 13.89 -3.13
C ARG A 41 4.33 14.43 -3.71
N HIS A 42 3.20 13.93 -3.27
CA HIS A 42 1.90 14.44 -3.74
C HIS A 42 1.57 15.81 -3.14
N HIS A 43 1.94 16.06 -1.89
CA HIS A 43 1.69 17.31 -1.17
C HIS A 43 0.22 17.79 -1.26
N CYS A 44 -0.72 16.85 -1.06
CA CYS A 44 -2.15 17.16 -1.13
C CYS A 44 -2.52 18.26 -0.11
N LYS A 45 -3.34 19.22 -0.55
CA LYS A 45 -3.85 20.27 0.32
C LYS A 45 -4.64 19.66 1.48
N GLU A 46 -4.38 20.11 2.71
CA GLU A 46 -4.97 19.58 3.95
C GLU A 46 -4.74 18.06 4.16
N CYS A 47 -3.61 17.55 3.70
CA CYS A 47 -3.21 16.19 4.04
C CYS A 47 -3.17 16.02 5.56
N PHE A 48 -3.83 14.95 6.06
CA PHE A 48 -3.86 14.69 7.51
C PHE A 48 -2.51 14.23 8.07
N ASN A 49 -1.57 13.81 7.22
CA ASN A 49 -0.26 13.27 7.63
C ASN A 49 0.89 13.98 6.89
N GLN A 50 0.94 15.31 7.00
CA GLN A 50 1.97 16.11 6.33
C GLN A 50 3.40 15.77 6.78
N MET A 51 3.58 15.34 8.03
CA MET A 51 4.89 14.93 8.53
C MET A 51 5.45 13.72 7.77
N ALA A 52 4.61 12.83 7.30
CA ALA A 52 5.00 11.67 6.50
C ALA A 52 5.38 12.01 5.04
N TRP A 53 5.39 13.29 4.63
CA TRP A 53 5.97 13.67 3.34
C TRP A 53 7.49 13.48 3.30
N ASP A 54 8.16 13.71 4.45
CA ASP A 54 9.58 13.45 4.58
C ASP A 54 9.85 11.94 4.60
N PHE A 55 10.72 11.47 3.70
CA PHE A 55 11.14 10.06 3.61
C PHE A 55 11.89 9.57 4.85
N LYS A 56 12.44 10.48 5.64
CA LYS A 56 13.18 10.16 6.87
C LYS A 56 12.32 10.29 8.13
N TYR A 57 11.06 10.67 8.00
CA TYR A 57 10.18 10.80 9.16
C TYR A 57 9.89 9.45 9.82
N GLY A 58 9.79 9.46 11.15
CA GLY A 58 9.44 8.28 11.94
C GLY A 58 10.62 7.34 12.19
N ASN A 59 10.39 6.04 12.08
CA ASN A 59 11.37 5.01 12.40
C ASN A 59 11.77 4.22 11.15
N GLU A 60 12.96 3.63 11.20
CA GLU A 60 13.45 2.75 10.13
C GLU A 60 12.63 1.45 10.09
N PHE A 61 12.22 1.04 8.89
CA PHE A 61 11.49 -0.20 8.64
C PHE A 61 12.46 -1.37 8.55
N THR A 62 12.76 -1.97 9.69
CA THR A 62 13.72 -3.07 9.83
C THR A 62 13.05 -4.43 9.70
N SER A 63 13.86 -5.49 9.50
CA SER A 63 13.37 -6.88 9.51
C SER A 63 12.64 -7.25 10.80
N LYS A 64 13.05 -6.69 11.94
CA LYS A 64 12.36 -6.88 13.21
C LYS A 64 10.94 -6.31 13.18
N VAL A 65 10.77 -5.11 12.63
CA VAL A 65 9.46 -4.47 12.47
C VAL A 65 8.58 -5.26 11.49
N GLU A 66 9.17 -5.77 10.40
CA GLU A 66 8.45 -6.67 9.49
C GLU A 66 7.93 -7.91 10.23
N ASP A 67 8.78 -8.56 11.03
CA ASP A 67 8.40 -9.75 11.80
C ASP A 67 7.27 -9.46 12.80
N GLU A 68 7.33 -8.30 13.47
CA GLU A 68 6.28 -7.85 14.40
C GLU A 68 4.94 -7.65 13.68
N ILE A 69 4.94 -7.00 12.50
CA ILE A 69 3.73 -6.82 11.69
C ILE A 69 3.20 -8.17 11.20
N ILE A 70 4.07 -9.03 10.68
CA ILE A 70 3.68 -10.36 10.22
C ILE A 70 3.07 -11.18 11.36
N ALA A 71 3.65 -11.13 12.56
CA ALA A 71 3.11 -11.82 13.72
C ALA A 71 1.73 -11.27 14.13
N SER A 72 1.51 -9.96 14.01
CA SER A 72 0.23 -9.34 14.33
C SER A 72 -0.95 -9.79 13.44
N LEU A 73 -0.66 -10.39 12.29
CA LEU A 73 -1.68 -10.91 11.38
C LEU A 73 -2.18 -12.32 11.74
N GLU A 74 -1.51 -13.00 12.70
CA GLU A 74 -1.81 -14.39 13.06
C GLU A 74 -3.25 -14.60 13.57
N PRO A 75 -3.81 -13.76 14.48
CA PRO A 75 -5.13 -14.00 15.05
C PRO A 75 -6.20 -14.08 13.96
N TYR A 76 -7.15 -15.02 14.11
CA TYR A 76 -8.19 -15.30 13.11
C TYR A 76 -9.09 -14.09 12.84
N TYR A 77 -9.30 -13.24 13.83
CA TYR A 77 -10.13 -12.03 13.72
C TYR A 77 -9.44 -10.86 13.01
N ILE A 78 -8.14 -10.95 12.76
CA ILE A 78 -7.44 -9.95 11.93
C ILE A 78 -7.70 -10.27 10.48
N GLU A 79 -8.40 -9.39 9.78
CA GLU A 79 -8.78 -9.55 8.37
C GLU A 79 -7.58 -9.45 7.43
N GLY A 80 -6.62 -8.60 7.76
CA GLY A 80 -5.41 -8.46 6.95
C GLY A 80 -4.56 -7.24 7.24
N LEU A 81 -3.78 -6.87 6.23
CA LEU A 81 -2.81 -5.77 6.24
C LEU A 81 -3.32 -4.59 5.41
N THR A 82 -3.09 -3.37 5.88
CA THR A 82 -3.25 -2.15 5.07
C THR A 82 -1.95 -1.37 5.00
N LEU A 83 -1.57 -0.95 3.80
CA LEU A 83 -0.42 -0.07 3.52
C LEU A 83 -0.93 1.31 3.12
N LEU A 84 -0.50 2.33 3.84
CA LEU A 84 -0.89 3.72 3.62
C LEU A 84 0.12 4.67 4.27
N GLY A 85 -0.27 5.93 4.54
CA GLY A 85 0.54 6.90 5.31
C GLY A 85 1.05 8.03 4.46
N GLY A 86 2.35 8.05 4.10
CA GLY A 86 2.91 8.88 3.05
C GLY A 86 2.40 8.40 1.69
N GLU A 87 3.28 7.81 0.90
CA GLU A 87 2.91 7.19 -0.38
C GLU A 87 3.62 5.84 -0.54
N PRO A 88 2.92 4.73 -0.34
CA PRO A 88 3.53 3.40 -0.49
C PRO A 88 4.13 3.15 -1.88
N MET A 89 3.57 3.78 -2.91
CA MET A 89 3.99 3.58 -4.30
C MET A 89 5.05 4.59 -4.77
N GLU A 90 5.66 5.40 -3.88
CA GLU A 90 6.90 6.10 -4.25
C GLU A 90 8.00 5.10 -4.58
N VAL A 91 8.81 5.41 -5.59
CA VAL A 91 9.83 4.48 -6.14
C VAL A 91 10.77 3.98 -5.05
N GLU A 92 11.13 4.85 -4.10
CA GLU A 92 12.02 4.53 -2.99
C GLU A 92 11.42 3.50 -2.01
N ASN A 93 10.10 3.44 -1.90
CA ASN A 93 9.40 2.51 -1.00
C ASN A 93 9.09 1.16 -1.66
N GLN A 94 8.97 1.15 -3.00
CA GLN A 94 8.42 0.01 -3.73
C GLN A 94 9.18 -1.30 -3.49
N GLU A 95 10.52 -1.28 -3.53
CA GLU A 95 11.27 -2.53 -3.40
C GLU A 95 11.14 -3.15 -2.01
N VAL A 96 11.21 -2.33 -0.96
CA VAL A 96 11.03 -2.78 0.43
C VAL A 96 9.62 -3.34 0.62
N ILE A 97 8.61 -2.62 0.13
CA ILE A 97 7.20 -3.07 0.20
C ILE A 97 7.00 -4.37 -0.56
N LEU A 98 7.59 -4.54 -1.75
CA LEU A 98 7.45 -5.77 -2.52
C LEU A 98 7.99 -6.98 -1.74
N GLN A 99 9.17 -6.88 -1.17
CA GLN A 99 9.77 -7.98 -0.41
C GLN A 99 8.96 -8.28 0.86
N PHE A 100 8.51 -7.26 1.57
CA PHE A 100 7.63 -7.42 2.72
C PHE A 100 6.30 -8.10 2.35
N LEU A 101 5.65 -7.68 1.27
CA LEU A 101 4.38 -8.28 0.84
C LEU A 101 4.54 -9.74 0.38
N LYS A 102 5.66 -10.10 -0.24
CA LYS A 102 5.96 -11.50 -0.55
C LYS A 102 5.97 -12.35 0.72
N ARG A 103 6.68 -11.90 1.77
CA ARG A 103 6.72 -12.59 3.07
C ARG A 103 5.33 -12.72 3.71
N VAL A 104 4.51 -11.66 3.62
CA VAL A 104 3.12 -11.69 4.12
C VAL A 104 2.31 -12.73 3.38
N ARG A 105 2.38 -12.78 2.04
CA ARG A 105 1.64 -13.74 1.22
C ARG A 105 2.09 -15.17 1.42
N ASP A 106 3.39 -15.40 1.57
CA ASP A 106 3.94 -16.73 1.84
C ASP A 106 3.41 -17.28 3.17
N LYS A 107 3.32 -16.45 4.20
CA LYS A 107 2.84 -16.88 5.51
C LYS A 107 1.31 -16.89 5.63
N TYR A 108 0.64 -15.91 5.01
CA TYR A 108 -0.82 -15.72 5.12
C TYR A 108 -1.47 -15.51 3.74
N PRO A 109 -1.59 -16.55 2.93
CA PRO A 109 -2.11 -16.42 1.55
C PRO A 109 -3.55 -15.90 1.49
N ASN A 110 -4.34 -16.11 2.55
CA ASN A 110 -5.77 -15.76 2.59
C ASN A 110 -6.08 -14.44 3.31
N LYS A 111 -5.12 -13.81 4.01
CA LYS A 111 -5.32 -12.50 4.63
C LYS A 111 -5.41 -11.42 3.54
N SER A 112 -6.39 -10.53 3.63
CA SER A 112 -6.55 -9.48 2.64
C SER A 112 -5.46 -8.39 2.78
N ILE A 113 -4.96 -7.88 1.64
CA ILE A 113 -3.98 -6.80 1.60
C ILE A 113 -4.58 -5.62 0.87
N TRP A 114 -4.69 -4.50 1.58
CA TRP A 114 -5.13 -3.22 1.03
C TRP A 114 -3.94 -2.28 0.86
N ILE A 115 -3.94 -1.49 -0.20
CA ILE A 115 -2.93 -0.47 -0.43
C ILE A 115 -3.59 0.83 -0.86
N TYR A 116 -3.17 1.94 -0.25
CA TYR A 116 -3.59 3.29 -0.60
C TYR A 116 -2.52 3.96 -1.43
N SER A 117 -2.91 4.67 -2.47
CA SER A 117 -1.99 5.46 -3.27
C SER A 117 -2.64 6.73 -3.80
N GLY A 118 -1.89 7.83 -3.81
CA GLY A 118 -2.29 9.03 -4.53
C GLY A 118 -2.14 8.90 -6.05
N PHE A 119 -1.44 7.88 -6.54
CA PHE A 119 -1.43 7.54 -7.97
C PHE A 119 -2.68 6.76 -8.34
N THR A 120 -3.18 6.97 -9.55
CA THR A 120 -4.25 6.15 -10.11
C THR A 120 -3.72 4.79 -10.58
N PHE A 121 -4.60 3.81 -10.71
CA PHE A 121 -4.26 2.48 -11.24
C PHE A 121 -3.62 2.56 -12.62
N GLU A 122 -4.10 3.47 -13.47
CA GLU A 122 -3.57 3.72 -14.81
C GLU A 122 -2.14 4.29 -14.76
N GLU A 123 -1.86 5.21 -13.82
CA GLU A 123 -0.52 5.75 -13.58
C GLU A 123 0.43 4.65 -13.09
N LEU A 124 0.00 3.79 -12.15
CA LEU A 124 0.82 2.71 -11.59
C LEU A 124 1.15 1.63 -12.63
N LEU A 125 0.26 1.39 -13.59
CA LEU A 125 0.50 0.45 -14.70
C LEU A 125 1.26 1.07 -15.88
N GLY A 126 1.54 2.38 -15.86
CA GLY A 126 2.20 3.10 -16.95
C GLY A 126 1.32 3.31 -18.19
N LYS A 127 -0.01 3.21 -18.06
CA LYS A 127 -0.97 3.61 -19.10
C LYS A 127 -1.04 5.14 -19.22
N ILE A 128 -0.76 5.82 -18.13
CA ILE A 128 -0.55 7.27 -18.04
C ILE A 128 0.87 7.48 -17.52
N PRO A 129 1.68 8.40 -18.09
CA PRO A 129 3.03 8.66 -17.63
C PRO A 129 3.09 9.01 -16.14
N SER A 130 3.91 8.27 -15.39
CA SER A 130 4.04 8.45 -13.95
C SER A 130 5.42 8.00 -13.47
N ARG A 131 5.95 8.69 -12.46
CA ARG A 131 7.21 8.26 -11.79
C ARG A 131 7.06 6.92 -11.07
N ALA A 132 5.85 6.59 -10.63
CA ALA A 132 5.57 5.34 -9.91
C ALA A 132 5.41 4.12 -10.82
N ALA A 133 5.37 4.31 -12.15
CA ALA A 133 5.17 3.24 -13.14
C ALA A 133 6.44 2.39 -13.30
N THR A 134 6.62 1.40 -12.45
CA THR A 134 7.75 0.47 -12.48
C THR A 134 7.29 -0.98 -12.64
N LYS A 135 8.24 -1.89 -12.90
CA LYS A 135 7.97 -3.33 -12.84
C LYS A 135 7.57 -3.74 -11.42
N THR A 136 8.27 -3.19 -10.41
CA THR A 136 8.02 -3.45 -8.98
C THR A 136 6.60 -3.03 -8.57
N ALA A 137 6.12 -1.86 -9.03
CA ALA A 137 4.75 -1.42 -8.78
C ALA A 137 3.70 -2.43 -9.28
N LYS A 138 3.89 -2.97 -10.49
CA LYS A 138 2.98 -4.00 -11.03
C LYS A 138 2.99 -5.29 -10.21
N GLU A 139 4.15 -5.69 -9.68
CA GLU A 139 4.27 -6.86 -8.82
C GLU A 139 3.58 -6.63 -7.47
N ILE A 140 3.74 -5.45 -6.86
CA ILE A 140 3.03 -5.06 -5.64
C ILE A 140 1.51 -5.16 -5.83
N LEU A 141 0.98 -4.55 -6.90
CA LEU A 141 -0.46 -4.57 -7.17
C LEU A 141 -1.02 -6.00 -7.31
N LYS A 142 -0.24 -6.93 -7.87
CA LYS A 142 -0.65 -8.34 -7.99
C LYS A 142 -0.68 -9.07 -6.64
N LEU A 143 0.06 -8.60 -5.65
CA LEU A 143 0.04 -9.13 -4.29
C LEU A 143 -1.05 -8.52 -3.42
N CYS A 144 -1.67 -7.42 -3.84
CA CYS A 144 -2.74 -6.74 -3.11
C CYS A 144 -4.12 -7.22 -3.58
N ASP A 145 -5.12 -7.07 -2.69
CA ASP A 145 -6.52 -7.39 -2.99
C ASP A 145 -7.30 -6.14 -3.37
N VAL A 146 -7.06 -5.03 -2.66
CA VAL A 146 -7.76 -3.76 -2.91
C VAL A 146 -6.75 -2.63 -3.01
N LEU A 147 -6.91 -1.80 -4.03
CA LEU A 147 -6.24 -0.51 -4.19
C LEU A 147 -7.24 0.61 -3.94
N VAL A 148 -6.91 1.50 -3.01
CA VAL A 148 -7.58 2.80 -2.89
C VAL A 148 -6.72 3.81 -3.63
N ASP A 149 -7.16 4.25 -4.80
CA ASP A 149 -6.38 5.04 -5.73
C ASP A 149 -6.86 6.48 -5.89
N GLY A 150 -5.95 7.34 -6.30
CA GLY A 150 -6.23 8.75 -6.59
C GLY A 150 -5.87 9.69 -5.44
N ARG A 151 -5.38 10.89 -5.81
CA ARG A 151 -4.99 11.92 -4.86
C ARG A 151 -6.20 12.41 -4.07
N PHE A 152 -5.99 12.71 -2.79
CA PHE A 152 -7.00 13.42 -2.03
C PHE A 152 -7.21 14.82 -2.62
N ILE A 153 -8.45 15.15 -2.92
CA ILE A 153 -8.90 16.46 -3.43
C ILE A 153 -9.81 17.08 -2.40
N LEU A 154 -9.40 18.22 -1.83
CA LEU A 154 -10.12 18.88 -0.74
C LEU A 154 -11.56 19.29 -1.14
N GLU A 155 -11.72 19.76 -2.36
CA GLU A 155 -12.99 20.19 -2.93
C GLU A 155 -13.99 19.04 -3.11
N GLU A 156 -13.49 17.80 -3.13
CA GLU A 156 -14.27 16.55 -3.22
C GLU A 156 -14.33 15.78 -1.91
N LYS A 157 -13.85 16.39 -0.79
CA LYS A 157 -13.87 15.76 0.52
C LYS A 157 -15.30 15.42 0.94
N ASP A 158 -15.48 14.17 1.39
CA ASP A 158 -16.77 13.69 1.87
C ASP A 158 -16.56 12.65 2.98
N ILE A 159 -16.95 12.99 4.18
CA ILE A 159 -16.77 12.16 5.39
C ILE A 159 -17.72 10.96 5.46
N SER A 160 -18.73 10.89 4.59
CA SER A 160 -19.63 9.74 4.49
C SER A 160 -19.07 8.59 3.66
N LEU A 161 -17.96 8.82 2.94
CA LEU A 161 -17.33 7.80 2.12
C LEU A 161 -16.63 6.74 2.96
N GLN A 162 -16.84 5.48 2.62
CA GLN A 162 -16.11 4.38 3.24
C GLN A 162 -14.67 4.30 2.71
N PHE A 163 -13.71 4.19 3.63
CA PHE A 163 -12.30 3.91 3.38
C PHE A 163 -11.58 4.87 2.41
N ARG A 164 -12.12 6.06 2.14
CA ARG A 164 -11.52 7.07 1.28
C ARG A 164 -11.94 8.47 1.72
N GLY A 165 -11.13 9.47 1.38
CA GLY A 165 -11.33 10.84 1.87
C GLY A 165 -12.07 11.78 0.90
N SER A 166 -12.04 11.49 -0.42
CA SER A 166 -12.63 12.34 -1.45
C SER A 166 -13.30 11.51 -2.56
N ARG A 167 -14.29 12.09 -3.24
CA ARG A 167 -15.16 11.38 -4.19
C ARG A 167 -14.43 10.86 -5.43
N ASN A 168 -13.36 11.52 -5.85
CA ASN A 168 -12.54 11.08 -6.99
C ASN A 168 -11.78 9.79 -6.73
N GLN A 169 -11.56 9.42 -5.46
CA GLN A 169 -10.83 8.20 -5.11
C GLN A 169 -11.69 6.97 -5.38
N ARG A 170 -11.04 5.89 -5.83
CA ARG A 170 -11.71 4.62 -6.16
C ARG A 170 -11.21 3.52 -5.25
N LEU A 171 -12.08 2.61 -4.88
CA LEU A 171 -11.71 1.31 -4.28
C LEU A 171 -11.76 0.28 -5.40
N ILE A 172 -10.63 -0.27 -5.79
CA ILE A 172 -10.48 -1.19 -6.92
C ILE A 172 -10.21 -2.59 -6.40
N ASP A 173 -11.08 -3.56 -6.77
CA ASP A 173 -10.80 -4.98 -6.58
C ASP A 173 -9.72 -5.41 -7.59
N LEU A 174 -8.50 -5.57 -7.10
CA LEU A 174 -7.35 -5.86 -7.95
C LEU A 174 -7.40 -7.26 -8.56
N LYS A 175 -7.87 -8.27 -7.81
CA LYS A 175 -7.96 -9.64 -8.32
C LYS A 175 -8.93 -9.71 -9.50
N SER A 176 -10.14 -9.18 -9.31
CA SER A 176 -11.16 -9.14 -10.36
C SER A 176 -10.72 -8.27 -11.54
N THR A 177 -10.06 -7.14 -11.26
CA THR A 177 -9.55 -6.21 -12.28
C THR A 177 -8.50 -6.87 -13.16
N PHE A 178 -7.53 -7.59 -12.57
CA PHE A 178 -6.51 -8.28 -13.37
C PHE A 178 -7.08 -9.47 -14.14
N LEU A 179 -8.02 -10.21 -13.53
CA LEU A 179 -8.67 -11.35 -14.17
C LEU A 179 -9.49 -10.93 -15.40
N GLN A 180 -10.25 -9.84 -15.28
CA GLN A 180 -11.15 -9.36 -16.33
C GLN A 180 -10.50 -8.34 -17.29
N ASN A 181 -9.25 -7.93 -16.99
CA ASN A 181 -8.55 -6.85 -17.71
C ASN A 181 -9.40 -5.56 -17.82
N GLN A 182 -10.23 -5.30 -16.83
CA GLN A 182 -11.12 -4.15 -16.71
C GLN A 182 -11.18 -3.72 -15.24
N ILE A 183 -11.23 -2.41 -14.95
CA ILE A 183 -11.35 -1.92 -13.59
C ILE A 183 -12.67 -2.37 -12.98
N ILE A 184 -12.59 -3.13 -11.92
CA ILE A 184 -13.72 -3.58 -11.11
C ILE A 184 -13.68 -2.84 -9.77
N ILE A 185 -14.74 -2.11 -9.48
CA ILE A 185 -14.89 -1.40 -8.21
C ILE A 185 -15.20 -2.40 -7.11
N TRP A 186 -14.43 -2.32 -6.03
CA TRP A 186 -14.65 -3.12 -4.84
C TRP A 186 -16.01 -2.77 -4.22
N LYS A 187 -16.75 -3.77 -3.82
CA LYS A 187 -18.06 -3.63 -3.14
C LYS A 187 -17.99 -4.34 -1.81
N ASP A 188 -18.47 -3.69 -0.76
CA ASP A 188 -18.66 -4.33 0.54
C ASP A 188 -19.76 -5.40 0.41
N CYS A 189 -19.33 -6.66 0.46
CA CYS A 189 -20.25 -7.80 0.35
C CYS A 189 -21.16 -7.97 1.59
N ARG A 190 -20.87 -7.26 2.69
CA ARG A 190 -21.65 -7.32 3.94
C ARG A 190 -22.79 -6.33 3.98
N ILE A 191 -22.78 -5.31 3.13
CA ILE A 191 -23.91 -4.40 2.95
C ILE A 191 -24.79 -5.05 1.89
N GLY A 192 -25.67 -5.96 2.34
CA GLY A 192 -26.72 -6.50 1.49
C GLY A 192 -27.61 -5.37 0.99
N VAL A 193 -27.90 -5.39 -0.30
CA VAL A 193 -28.89 -4.55 -0.98
C VAL A 193 -30.25 -4.82 -0.43
#